data_537bb4c02d244c6e0791e38720cfeb5b
#
_entry.id   537bb4c02d244c6e0791e38720cfeb5b
#
_cell.length_a   1.000
_cell.length_b   1.000
_cell.length_c   1.000
_cell.angle_alpha   90.00
_cell.angle_beta   90.00
_cell.angle_gamma   90.00
#
_symmetry.space_group_name_H-M   'P 1'
#
loop_
_entity.id
_entity.type
_entity.pdbx_description
1 polymer ?
#
loop_
_entity_poly.entity_id
_entity_poly.type
_entity_poly.pdbx_seq_one_letter_code
_entity_poly.pdbx_strand_id
1 'polypeptide(L)'
;MESTTPNQSSLAPNSHNPVIVGSPGKNNGIPAAAGSTRSATAMQTSGSIAGTSVGTGTFGVKTGLAQMLKGGVIMDVVDAEQARIAEEAGACAVMALERVPSDIRRDGGVARMSDPQMIKEIIDAVTIPVMAKARIGHFVEAQILQAIGVDYIDESEVLSPADPDHHINKHIYKVPFVCGAKNLGEALRRISEGAAMIRTKGEAGTGNVIEAVRHERAVLADIRKASVMSDEELYTFAKELSAPYHLLKEVARTKRLPVVNFAAGGIATPADAALMMQLGCDGVFVGSGIFKSENPALLAKAIVQATTHHNNPQMLAEISTGLGPMMKGEGNLQDPKVVKMSARGY
;
A
#
# COMPACT_ATOMS: atom_id res chain seq x y z
N MET A 1 -9.70 -15.71 -62.97
CA MET A 1 -10.56 -14.65 -63.51
C MET A 1 -10.54 -13.62 -62.40
N GLU A 2 -9.68 -12.74 -62.62
CA GLU A 2 -9.71 -11.26 -62.75
C GLU A 2 -9.86 -10.59 -61.39
N SER A 3 -8.79 -10.08 -60.80
CA SER A 3 -7.99 -8.85 -61.09
C SER A 3 -8.86 -7.59 -60.99
N THR A 4 -8.54 -6.71 -60.04
CA THR A 4 -7.83 -5.48 -60.29
C THR A 4 -7.69 -4.60 -59.03
N THR A 5 -6.48 -4.27 -58.66
CA THR A 5 -6.02 -3.01 -58.06
C THR A 5 -5.81 -1.96 -59.19
N PRO A 6 -5.38 -0.71 -58.96
CA PRO A 6 -5.32 0.21 -57.82
C PRO A 6 -5.78 1.64 -58.20
N ASN A 7 -5.74 2.61 -57.27
CA ASN A 7 -5.31 3.95 -57.68
C ASN A 7 -4.76 4.81 -56.54
N GLN A 8 -3.58 5.35 -56.79
CA GLN A 8 -2.85 6.39 -56.07
C GLN A 8 -3.25 7.77 -56.57
N SER A 9 -3.11 8.79 -55.76
CA SER A 9 -2.58 10.12 -56.03
C SER A 9 -2.71 10.97 -54.77
N SER A 10 -1.66 11.36 -54.10
CA SER A 10 -0.60 12.37 -54.37
C SER A 10 -0.99 13.79 -53.96
N LEU A 11 -0.10 14.35 -53.14
CA LEU A 11 0.41 15.71 -53.05
C LEU A 11 0.05 16.57 -51.81
N ALA A 12 1.09 16.83 -51.03
CA ALA A 12 1.29 18.02 -50.18
C ALA A 12 1.79 19.19 -51.09
N PRO A 13 2.26 20.36 -50.60
CA PRO A 13 2.19 21.08 -49.31
C PRO A 13 1.84 22.58 -49.49
N ASN A 14 1.82 23.38 -48.39
CA ASN A 14 2.33 24.76 -48.30
C ASN A 14 1.99 25.38 -46.96
N SER A 15 2.93 25.61 -46.10
CA SER A 15 3.66 26.83 -45.70
C SER A 15 2.88 28.15 -45.80
N HIS A 16 2.78 28.85 -44.67
CA HIS A 16 3.13 30.27 -44.54
C HIS A 16 3.00 30.72 -43.07
N ASN A 17 4.14 31.08 -42.45
CA ASN A 17 4.26 32.04 -41.35
C ASN A 17 4.14 33.47 -41.92
N PRO A 18 3.71 34.44 -41.11
CA PRO A 18 4.50 35.67 -41.08
C PRO A 18 4.89 36.11 -39.67
N VAL A 19 6.14 36.43 -39.55
CA VAL A 19 6.80 37.28 -38.58
C VAL A 19 6.31 38.72 -38.76
N ILE A 20 6.03 39.45 -37.67
CA ILE A 20 6.07 40.90 -37.64
C ILE A 20 6.88 41.37 -36.43
N VAL A 21 7.92 42.12 -36.79
CA VAL A 21 8.86 42.87 -35.95
C VAL A 21 8.32 44.29 -35.72
N GLY A 22 8.65 44.92 -34.57
CA GLY A 22 8.60 46.35 -34.47
C GLY A 22 8.43 46.94 -33.09
N SER A 23 9.53 47.38 -32.52
CA SER A 23 9.70 48.29 -31.36
C SER A 23 9.40 49.76 -31.74
N PRO A 24 9.70 50.78 -30.88
CA PRO A 24 9.65 51.02 -29.41
C PRO A 24 9.11 52.43 -29.05
N GLY A 25 9.09 52.71 -27.74
CA GLY A 25 9.07 54.10 -27.25
C GLY A 25 8.07 54.40 -26.16
N LYS A 26 8.33 55.04 -25.10
CA LYS A 26 9.27 55.95 -24.49
C LYS A 26 8.86 56.19 -23.03
N ASN A 27 9.84 56.36 -22.18
CA ASN A 27 9.89 56.89 -20.80
C ASN A 27 8.90 57.94 -20.38
N ASN A 28 8.56 57.90 -19.07
CA ASN A 28 8.66 58.98 -18.06
C ASN A 28 8.09 58.43 -16.77
N GLY A 29 8.70 58.47 -15.59
CA GLY A 29 9.45 59.47 -14.89
C GLY A 29 9.22 59.19 -13.41
N ILE A 30 10.26 59.15 -12.62
CA ILE A 30 10.44 58.86 -11.20
C ILE A 30 9.82 60.00 -10.34
N PRO A 31 9.49 59.80 -8.98
CA PRO A 31 10.57 59.72 -8.02
C PRO A 31 10.38 58.74 -6.83
N ALA A 32 11.53 58.47 -6.22
CA ALA A 32 11.85 57.64 -5.09
C ALA A 32 11.27 58.09 -3.74
N ALA A 33 11.06 57.14 -2.83
CA ALA A 33 11.22 57.33 -1.39
C ALA A 33 11.93 56.10 -0.80
N ALA A 34 12.96 56.39 -0.05
CA ALA A 34 13.92 55.48 0.55
C ALA A 34 13.34 54.72 1.76
N GLY A 35 13.86 53.53 2.02
CA GLY A 35 13.64 52.89 3.30
C GLY A 35 14.16 51.46 3.42
N SER A 36 15.43 51.35 3.80
CA SER A 36 16.03 50.31 4.65
C SER A 36 16.12 48.88 4.17
N THR A 37 17.28 48.56 3.65
CA THR A 37 17.91 47.23 3.56
C THR A 37 18.02 46.56 4.93
N ARG A 38 17.52 45.31 5.05
CA ARG A 38 18.10 44.31 5.95
C ARG A 38 18.32 43.02 5.17
N SER A 39 19.57 42.85 4.80
CA SER A 39 20.18 41.61 4.38
C SER A 39 20.05 40.56 5.50
N ALA A 40 19.35 39.44 5.27
CA ALA A 40 19.44 38.29 6.12
C ALA A 40 20.38 37.27 5.46
N THR A 41 21.62 37.36 5.84
CA THR A 41 22.64 36.36 5.60
C THR A 41 22.26 35.08 6.36
N ALA A 42 21.95 34.02 5.67
CA ALA A 42 21.76 32.67 6.24
C ALA A 42 23.15 32.18 6.68
N MET A 43 23.44 32.25 7.96
CA MET A 43 24.55 31.53 8.58
C MET A 43 24.18 30.05 8.72
N GLN A 44 24.84 29.22 7.95
CA GLN A 44 24.95 27.80 8.25
C GLN A 44 25.82 27.65 9.50
N THR A 45 25.23 27.29 10.61
CA THR A 45 25.95 26.76 11.76
C THR A 45 25.77 25.26 11.82
N SER A 46 26.79 24.54 11.39
CA SER A 46 27.04 23.15 11.76
C SER A 46 27.33 23.11 13.27
N GLY A 47 26.34 22.67 14.03
CA GLY A 47 26.44 22.42 15.47
C GLY A 47 25.86 21.05 15.78
N SER A 48 26.72 20.04 15.85
CA SER A 48 26.42 18.76 16.47
C SER A 48 26.09 18.98 17.95
N ILE A 49 24.85 18.72 18.32
CA ILE A 49 24.47 18.50 19.73
C ILE A 49 23.71 17.18 19.77
N ALA A 50 24.35 16.19 20.38
CA ALA A 50 23.77 14.92 20.79
C ALA A 50 22.73 15.21 21.88
N GLY A 51 21.47 15.17 21.49
CA GLY A 51 20.31 15.14 22.34
C GLY A 51 19.22 14.44 21.54
N THR A 52 19.10 13.13 21.69
CA THR A 52 18.08 12.32 21.02
C THR A 52 16.71 12.69 21.59
N SER A 53 16.12 13.79 21.14
CA SER A 53 14.65 13.86 21.13
C SER A 53 14.19 12.88 20.06
N VAL A 54 13.60 11.77 20.47
CA VAL A 54 12.89 10.87 19.55
C VAL A 54 11.73 11.68 18.98
N GLY A 55 12.00 12.35 17.84
CA GLY A 55 10.99 13.16 17.17
C GLY A 55 9.86 12.26 16.68
N THR A 56 8.61 12.66 16.95
CA THR A 56 7.44 11.99 16.38
C THR A 56 7.55 11.98 14.86
N GLY A 57 7.36 10.79 14.22
CA GLY A 57 7.40 10.63 12.78
C GLY A 57 8.75 10.15 12.21
N THR A 58 9.75 9.83 13.04
CA THR A 58 10.97 9.15 12.56
C THR A 58 10.65 7.74 12.03
N PHE A 59 11.49 7.21 11.14
CA PHE A 59 11.29 5.84 10.63
C PHE A 59 11.21 4.81 11.76
N GLY A 60 12.07 4.93 12.79
CA GLY A 60 12.04 4.05 13.95
C GLY A 60 10.73 4.11 14.74
N VAL A 61 10.15 5.31 14.93
CA VAL A 61 8.83 5.45 15.57
C VAL A 61 7.74 4.80 14.71
N LYS A 62 7.72 5.07 13.40
CA LYS A 62 6.72 4.50 12.48
C LYS A 62 6.78 2.97 12.43
N THR A 63 7.98 2.39 12.35
CA THR A 63 8.15 0.93 12.39
C THR A 63 7.76 0.34 13.73
N GLY A 64 8.04 1.05 14.84
CA GLY A 64 7.60 0.66 16.18
C GLY A 64 6.08 0.61 16.31
N LEU A 65 5.37 1.60 15.77
CA LEU A 65 3.90 1.60 15.72
C LEU A 65 3.37 0.41 14.92
N ALA A 66 3.94 0.14 13.73
CA ALA A 66 3.56 -1.00 12.92
C ALA A 66 3.84 -2.35 13.62
N GLN A 67 4.95 -2.44 14.38
CA GLN A 67 5.30 -3.63 15.15
C GLN A 67 4.27 -3.95 16.25
N MET A 68 3.57 -2.96 16.79
CA MET A 68 2.52 -3.16 17.80
C MET A 68 1.30 -3.92 17.27
N LEU A 69 1.09 -3.95 15.95
CA LEU A 69 -0.01 -4.66 15.30
C LEU A 69 0.29 -6.14 15.03
N LYS A 70 1.54 -6.57 15.27
CA LYS A 70 1.98 -7.95 15.00
C LYS A 70 1.13 -8.98 15.74
N GLY A 71 0.75 -10.05 15.04
CA GLY A 71 -0.12 -11.11 15.52
C GLY A 71 -1.61 -10.80 15.39
N GLY A 72 -1.97 -9.61 14.90
CA GLY A 72 -3.35 -9.16 14.79
C GLY A 72 -3.97 -9.32 13.41
N VAL A 73 -5.25 -8.97 13.36
CA VAL A 73 -6.06 -8.89 12.15
C VAL A 73 -6.45 -7.45 11.91
N ILE A 74 -6.21 -6.96 10.70
CA ILE A 74 -6.66 -5.66 10.21
C ILE A 74 -7.85 -5.91 9.29
N MET A 75 -9.00 -5.29 9.56
CA MET A 75 -10.23 -5.53 8.81
C MET A 75 -10.63 -4.33 7.97
N ASP A 76 -10.92 -4.56 6.68
CA ASP A 76 -11.49 -3.54 5.81
C ASP A 76 -12.96 -3.29 6.20
N VAL A 77 -13.34 -2.04 6.41
CA VAL A 77 -14.69 -1.61 6.82
C VAL A 77 -15.17 -0.45 5.96
N VAL A 78 -16.48 -0.36 5.73
CA VAL A 78 -17.07 0.67 4.86
C VAL A 78 -17.91 1.69 5.64
N ASP A 79 -18.15 1.44 6.92
CA ASP A 79 -18.94 2.30 7.80
C ASP A 79 -18.59 2.07 9.29
N ALA A 80 -19.18 2.90 10.14
CA ALA A 80 -19.00 2.86 11.59
C ALA A 80 -19.55 1.56 12.24
N GLU A 81 -20.57 0.94 11.69
CA GLU A 81 -21.14 -0.31 12.20
C GLU A 81 -20.18 -1.47 11.98
N GLN A 82 -19.66 -1.61 10.76
CA GLN A 82 -18.64 -2.61 10.45
C GLN A 82 -17.36 -2.41 11.27
N ALA A 83 -16.97 -1.16 11.52
CA ALA A 83 -15.83 -0.85 12.37
C ALA A 83 -16.02 -1.34 13.81
N ARG A 84 -17.21 -1.15 14.40
CA ARG A 84 -17.52 -1.70 15.74
C ARG A 84 -17.53 -3.21 15.74
N ILE A 85 -18.13 -3.86 14.74
CA ILE A 85 -18.09 -5.33 14.60
C ILE A 85 -16.64 -5.83 14.56
N ALA A 86 -15.76 -5.15 13.82
CA ALA A 86 -14.35 -5.51 13.75
C ALA A 86 -13.63 -5.36 15.11
N GLU A 87 -13.85 -4.25 15.80
CA GLU A 87 -13.28 -4.00 17.14
C GLU A 87 -13.79 -5.03 18.16
N GLU A 88 -15.10 -5.29 18.21
CA GLU A 88 -15.71 -6.31 19.10
C GLU A 88 -15.20 -7.72 18.80
N ALA A 89 -14.87 -8.02 17.56
CA ALA A 89 -14.25 -9.28 17.16
C ALA A 89 -12.79 -9.41 17.60
N GLY A 90 -12.13 -8.31 18.03
CA GLY A 90 -10.75 -8.27 18.46
C GLY A 90 -9.75 -7.90 17.32
N ALA A 91 -10.18 -7.18 16.31
CA ALA A 91 -9.27 -6.61 15.31
C ALA A 91 -8.25 -5.68 15.98
N CYS A 92 -7.00 -5.70 15.51
CA CYS A 92 -5.96 -4.79 16.01
C CYS A 92 -5.98 -3.41 15.35
N ALA A 93 -6.66 -3.28 14.22
CA ALA A 93 -6.90 -2.04 13.48
C ALA A 93 -8.01 -2.26 12.44
N VAL A 94 -8.57 -1.18 11.92
CA VAL A 94 -9.49 -1.20 10.77
C VAL A 94 -8.92 -0.39 9.61
N MET A 95 -9.31 -0.77 8.38
CA MET A 95 -8.99 -0.06 7.14
C MET A 95 -10.28 0.53 6.57
N ALA A 96 -10.39 1.85 6.59
CA ALA A 96 -11.55 2.57 6.07
C ALA A 96 -11.56 2.60 4.53
N LEU A 97 -12.65 2.16 3.92
CA LEU A 97 -12.87 2.09 2.47
C LEU A 97 -14.32 2.46 2.15
N GLU A 98 -14.58 3.16 1.04
CA GLU A 98 -15.96 3.34 0.56
C GLU A 98 -16.57 2.05 0.00
N ARG A 99 -15.72 1.20 -0.57
CA ARG A 99 -16.11 -0.09 -1.17
C ARG A 99 -15.05 -1.13 -0.85
N VAL A 100 -15.48 -2.31 -0.43
CA VAL A 100 -14.56 -3.44 -0.29
C VAL A 100 -14.00 -3.88 -1.66
N PRO A 101 -12.80 -4.50 -1.71
CA PRO A 101 -12.14 -4.81 -2.97
C PRO A 101 -12.97 -5.62 -3.97
N SER A 102 -13.87 -6.52 -3.52
CA SER A 102 -14.77 -7.27 -4.40
C SER A 102 -15.78 -6.37 -5.13
N ASP A 103 -16.26 -5.33 -4.46
CA ASP A 103 -17.18 -4.36 -5.09
C ASP A 103 -16.42 -3.47 -6.08
N ILE A 104 -15.19 -3.06 -5.76
CA ILE A 104 -14.33 -2.32 -6.70
C ILE A 104 -14.12 -3.12 -7.98
N ARG A 105 -13.87 -4.44 -7.88
CA ARG A 105 -13.72 -5.32 -9.06
C ARG A 105 -14.98 -5.37 -9.90
N ARG A 106 -16.12 -5.60 -9.25
CA ARG A 106 -17.42 -5.67 -9.91
C ARG A 106 -17.75 -4.38 -10.65
N ASP A 107 -17.38 -3.24 -10.09
CA ASP A 107 -17.70 -1.91 -10.61
C ASP A 107 -16.64 -1.37 -11.63
N GLY A 108 -15.80 -2.25 -12.20
CA GLY A 108 -14.86 -1.91 -13.26
C GLY A 108 -13.43 -1.57 -12.78
N GLY A 109 -13.13 -1.71 -11.50
CA GLY A 109 -11.77 -1.61 -10.95
C GLY A 109 -11.24 -0.20 -10.74
N VAL A 110 -12.01 0.86 -11.00
CA VAL A 110 -11.63 2.26 -10.72
C VAL A 110 -12.05 2.63 -9.30
N ALA A 111 -11.06 3.04 -8.49
CA ALA A 111 -11.29 3.48 -7.12
C ALA A 111 -10.32 4.59 -6.73
N ARG A 112 -10.75 5.46 -5.83
CA ARG A 112 -10.00 6.62 -5.32
C ARG A 112 -10.01 6.62 -3.79
N MET A 113 -9.32 7.58 -3.19
CA MET A 113 -9.40 7.85 -1.75
C MET A 113 -10.88 7.99 -1.31
N SER A 114 -11.20 7.41 -0.18
CA SER A 114 -12.54 7.50 0.43
C SER A 114 -12.86 8.91 0.94
N ASP A 115 -14.15 9.20 1.07
CA ASP A 115 -14.63 10.48 1.60
C ASP A 115 -14.06 10.73 3.02
N PRO A 116 -13.44 11.90 3.26
CA PRO A 116 -12.91 12.26 4.58
C PRO A 116 -13.95 12.24 5.71
N GLN A 117 -15.22 12.56 5.42
CA GLN A 117 -16.28 12.54 6.43
C GLN A 117 -16.55 11.10 6.89
N MET A 118 -16.68 10.16 5.95
CA MET A 118 -16.87 8.74 6.25
C MET A 118 -15.69 8.17 7.08
N ILE A 119 -14.44 8.56 6.74
CA ILE A 119 -13.26 8.14 7.51
C ILE A 119 -13.32 8.67 8.94
N LYS A 120 -13.73 9.93 9.14
CA LYS A 120 -13.89 10.51 10.49
C LYS A 120 -14.97 9.81 11.30
N GLU A 121 -16.11 9.45 10.68
CA GLU A 121 -17.16 8.69 11.34
C GLU A 121 -16.67 7.32 11.83
N ILE A 122 -15.78 6.68 11.07
CA ILE A 122 -15.11 5.44 11.49
C ILE A 122 -14.13 5.71 12.64
N ILE A 123 -13.32 6.77 12.55
CA ILE A 123 -12.38 7.16 13.64
C ILE A 123 -13.14 7.41 14.94
N ASP A 124 -14.27 8.11 14.88
CA ASP A 124 -15.09 8.42 16.05
C ASP A 124 -15.83 7.19 16.62
N ALA A 125 -15.96 6.12 15.85
CA ALA A 125 -16.73 4.94 16.22
C ALA A 125 -15.94 3.87 16.98
N VAL A 126 -14.59 3.87 16.89
CA VAL A 126 -13.72 2.82 17.45
C VAL A 126 -12.56 3.41 18.24
N THR A 127 -11.94 2.60 19.09
CA THR A 127 -10.75 2.98 19.88
C THR A 127 -9.45 2.38 19.32
N ILE A 128 -9.57 1.41 18.43
CA ILE A 128 -8.44 0.81 17.72
C ILE A 128 -7.98 1.69 16.56
N PRO A 129 -6.71 1.58 16.12
CA PRO A 129 -6.18 2.37 15.02
C PRO A 129 -7.00 2.28 13.73
N VAL A 130 -7.16 3.41 13.05
CA VAL A 130 -7.85 3.53 11.76
C VAL A 130 -6.84 3.82 10.66
N MET A 131 -6.84 2.99 9.64
CA MET A 131 -6.05 3.15 8.42
C MET A 131 -6.94 3.63 7.28
N ALA A 132 -6.37 4.31 6.30
CA ALA A 132 -7.06 4.62 5.04
C ALA A 132 -6.11 4.51 3.84
N LYS A 133 -6.68 4.34 2.64
CA LYS A 133 -5.91 4.10 1.41
C LYS A 133 -5.73 5.39 0.61
N ALA A 134 -4.47 5.62 0.16
CA ALA A 134 -4.13 6.57 -0.88
C ALA A 134 -3.79 5.83 -2.18
N ARG A 135 -4.06 6.45 -3.32
CA ARG A 135 -3.62 5.95 -4.63
C ARG A 135 -2.10 5.97 -4.73
N ILE A 136 -1.52 5.01 -5.42
CA ILE A 136 -0.08 4.97 -5.69
C ILE A 136 0.35 6.28 -6.36
N GLY A 137 1.36 6.94 -5.79
CA GLY A 137 1.91 8.21 -6.25
C GLY A 137 1.10 9.47 -5.90
N HIS A 138 -0.09 9.31 -5.31
CA HIS A 138 -0.95 10.46 -5.02
C HIS A 138 -0.63 11.10 -3.66
N PHE A 139 0.45 11.85 -3.60
CA PHE A 139 0.92 12.48 -2.35
C PHE A 139 -0.07 13.46 -1.72
N VAL A 140 -0.96 14.08 -2.51
CA VAL A 140 -2.00 14.99 -1.98
C VAL A 140 -3.08 14.21 -1.21
N GLU A 141 -3.50 13.02 -1.68
CA GLU A 141 -4.39 12.16 -0.90
C GLU A 141 -3.75 11.78 0.44
N ALA A 142 -2.47 11.46 0.46
CA ALA A 142 -1.76 11.16 1.70
C ALA A 142 -1.68 12.38 2.64
N GLN A 143 -1.53 13.60 2.11
CA GLN A 143 -1.59 14.85 2.91
C GLN A 143 -2.97 15.04 3.54
N ILE A 144 -4.05 14.80 2.78
CA ILE A 144 -5.43 14.88 3.28
C ILE A 144 -5.63 13.84 4.39
N LEU A 145 -5.26 12.58 4.16
CA LEU A 145 -5.41 11.51 5.14
C LEU A 145 -4.67 11.79 6.44
N GLN A 146 -3.42 12.27 6.35
CA GLN A 146 -2.68 12.69 7.54
C GLN A 146 -3.37 13.88 8.26
N ALA A 147 -3.92 14.84 7.51
CA ALA A 147 -4.59 16.02 8.09
C ALA A 147 -5.89 15.68 8.82
N ILE A 148 -6.62 14.66 8.39
CA ILE A 148 -7.85 14.20 9.06
C ILE A 148 -7.57 13.28 10.26
N GLY A 149 -6.32 12.86 10.47
CA GLY A 149 -5.89 12.16 11.68
C GLY A 149 -5.94 10.63 11.60
N VAL A 150 -5.80 10.01 10.41
CA VAL A 150 -5.65 8.55 10.33
C VAL A 150 -4.34 8.11 10.99
N ASP A 151 -4.33 6.91 11.55
CA ASP A 151 -3.16 6.35 12.24
C ASP A 151 -2.14 5.75 11.27
N TYR A 152 -2.59 5.24 10.12
CA TYR A 152 -1.75 4.67 9.06
C TYR A 152 -2.32 5.01 7.69
N ILE A 153 -1.44 5.10 6.68
CA ILE A 153 -1.82 5.26 5.27
C ILE A 153 -1.35 4.05 4.48
N ASP A 154 -2.25 3.37 3.78
CA ASP A 154 -1.92 2.32 2.82
C ASP A 154 -1.84 2.93 1.41
N GLU A 155 -0.61 3.08 0.88
CA GLU A 155 -0.40 3.40 -0.53
C GLU A 155 -0.67 2.14 -1.34
N SER A 156 -1.88 2.08 -1.93
CA SER A 156 -2.50 0.81 -2.28
C SER A 156 -2.76 0.63 -3.77
N GLU A 157 -2.37 -0.53 -4.28
CA GLU A 157 -2.72 -1.04 -5.62
C GLU A 157 -4.22 -1.38 -5.77
N VAL A 158 -4.95 -1.50 -4.68
CA VAL A 158 -6.42 -1.70 -4.70
C VAL A 158 -7.11 -0.50 -5.31
N LEU A 159 -6.60 0.71 -5.04
CA LEU A 159 -7.05 1.92 -5.72
C LEU A 159 -6.37 2.05 -7.10
N SER A 160 -6.96 2.89 -7.96
CA SER A 160 -6.38 3.18 -9.28
C SER A 160 -5.11 4.04 -9.11
N PRO A 161 -3.96 3.64 -9.66
CA PRO A 161 -2.74 4.45 -9.57
C PRO A 161 -2.94 5.86 -10.10
N ALA A 162 -2.32 6.84 -9.46
CA ALA A 162 -2.29 8.24 -9.92
C ALA A 162 -1.00 8.57 -10.64
N ASP A 163 0.07 7.84 -10.39
CA ASP A 163 1.37 7.96 -11.05
C ASP A 163 1.82 6.58 -11.54
N PRO A 164 2.24 6.42 -12.80
CA PRO A 164 2.69 5.14 -13.33
C PRO A 164 4.08 4.74 -12.84
N ASP A 165 4.93 5.71 -12.46
CA ASP A 165 6.36 5.51 -12.25
C ASP A 165 6.80 5.79 -10.80
N HIS A 166 6.11 6.68 -10.09
CA HIS A 166 6.55 7.16 -8.79
C HIS A 166 5.61 6.76 -7.66
N HIS A 167 6.19 6.25 -6.59
CA HIS A 167 5.52 6.09 -5.30
C HIS A 167 5.73 7.32 -4.42
N ILE A 168 4.87 7.48 -3.41
CA ILE A 168 4.93 8.59 -2.46
C ILE A 168 6.25 8.50 -1.67
N ASN A 169 6.95 9.64 -1.49
CA ASN A 169 8.03 9.75 -0.52
C ASN A 169 7.45 9.77 0.91
N LYS A 170 7.51 8.64 1.58
CA LYS A 170 6.89 8.40 2.89
C LYS A 170 7.69 8.97 4.06
N HIS A 171 8.95 9.35 3.82
CA HIS A 171 9.81 9.92 4.85
C HIS A 171 9.35 11.28 5.36
N ILE A 172 8.64 12.04 4.53
CA ILE A 172 8.16 13.40 4.87
C ILE A 172 6.88 13.40 5.72
N TYR A 173 6.21 12.26 5.89
CA TYR A 173 4.98 12.12 6.68
C TYR A 173 5.28 11.69 8.11
N LYS A 174 4.42 12.09 9.05
CA LYS A 174 4.47 11.67 10.46
C LYS A 174 3.84 10.30 10.67
N VAL A 175 2.79 9.99 9.92
CA VAL A 175 2.09 8.70 9.99
C VAL A 175 2.87 7.59 9.29
N PRO A 176 2.83 6.34 9.80
CA PRO A 176 3.40 5.18 9.12
C PRO A 176 2.63 4.81 7.86
N PHE A 177 3.36 4.30 6.86
CA PHE A 177 2.79 3.81 5.62
C PHE A 177 2.85 2.28 5.53
N VAL A 178 1.80 1.72 4.94
CA VAL A 178 1.69 0.32 4.52
C VAL A 178 1.80 0.27 3.00
N CYS A 179 2.51 -0.72 2.46
CA CYS A 179 2.60 -0.97 1.01
C CYS A 179 2.52 -2.46 0.69
N GLY A 180 1.91 -2.78 -0.43
CA GLY A 180 1.90 -4.13 -0.98
C GLY A 180 3.19 -4.49 -1.71
N ALA A 181 3.59 -5.78 -1.66
CA ALA A 181 4.69 -6.33 -2.42
C ALA A 181 4.38 -7.75 -2.90
N LYS A 182 4.96 -8.13 -4.06
CA LYS A 182 4.86 -9.48 -4.64
C LYS A 182 6.12 -10.31 -4.44
N ASN A 183 7.25 -9.67 -4.18
CA ASN A 183 8.56 -10.28 -4.01
C ASN A 183 9.46 -9.39 -3.14
N LEU A 184 10.64 -9.88 -2.80
CA LEU A 184 11.59 -9.18 -1.94
C LEU A 184 12.06 -7.84 -2.55
N GLY A 185 12.32 -7.80 -3.85
CA GLY A 185 12.78 -6.57 -4.52
C GLY A 185 11.77 -5.44 -4.38
N GLU A 186 10.50 -5.72 -4.64
CA GLU A 186 9.42 -4.74 -4.46
C GLU A 186 9.28 -4.31 -3.00
N ALA A 187 9.33 -5.25 -2.06
CA ALA A 187 9.28 -4.93 -0.62
C ALA A 187 10.41 -3.97 -0.21
N LEU A 188 11.64 -4.25 -0.65
CA LEU A 188 12.80 -3.41 -0.31
C LEU A 188 12.74 -2.02 -0.95
N ARG A 189 12.18 -1.88 -2.16
CA ARG A 189 11.93 -0.55 -2.75
C ARG A 189 10.93 0.24 -1.92
N ARG A 190 9.81 -0.36 -1.52
CA ARG A 190 8.79 0.31 -0.67
C ARG A 190 9.36 0.71 0.69
N ILE A 191 10.17 -0.15 1.31
CA ILE A 191 10.87 0.17 2.57
C ILE A 191 11.86 1.33 2.39
N SER A 192 12.59 1.34 1.28
CA SER A 192 13.51 2.44 0.93
C SER A 192 12.80 3.79 0.79
N GLU A 193 11.56 3.78 0.33
CA GLU A 193 10.70 4.96 0.23
C GLU A 193 10.07 5.36 1.58
N GLY A 194 10.27 4.57 2.64
CA GLY A 194 9.82 4.84 4.00
C GLY A 194 8.58 4.06 4.44
N ALA A 195 8.19 2.98 3.75
CA ALA A 195 7.12 2.09 4.22
C ALA A 195 7.51 1.43 5.55
N ALA A 196 6.64 1.55 6.55
CA ALA A 196 6.83 1.00 7.89
C ALA A 196 6.21 -0.40 8.07
N MET A 197 5.41 -0.83 7.11
CA MET A 197 4.78 -2.15 7.03
C MET A 197 4.72 -2.59 5.58
N ILE A 198 5.02 -3.85 5.33
CA ILE A 198 4.77 -4.52 4.06
C ILE A 198 3.59 -5.47 4.23
N ARG A 199 2.81 -5.65 3.17
CA ARG A 199 1.84 -6.72 3.05
C ARG A 199 1.98 -7.43 1.70
N THR A 200 1.54 -8.68 1.63
CA THR A 200 1.40 -9.31 0.31
C THR A 200 0.35 -8.52 -0.51
N LYS A 201 0.58 -8.36 -1.80
CA LYS A 201 -0.48 -7.83 -2.68
C LYS A 201 -1.64 -8.81 -2.80
N GLY A 202 -1.35 -10.09 -2.97
CA GLY A 202 -2.37 -11.08 -3.25
C GLY A 202 -3.24 -10.68 -4.43
N GLU A 203 -4.49 -11.10 -4.44
CA GLU A 203 -5.55 -10.53 -5.30
C GLU A 203 -6.75 -10.18 -4.43
N ALA A 204 -6.77 -8.94 -3.94
CA ALA A 204 -7.80 -8.44 -3.03
C ALA A 204 -9.21 -8.57 -3.64
N GLY A 205 -10.19 -8.97 -2.82
CA GLY A 205 -11.59 -9.08 -3.23
C GLY A 205 -11.95 -10.36 -3.98
N THR A 206 -11.01 -11.29 -4.19
CA THR A 206 -11.28 -12.55 -4.91
C THR A 206 -11.74 -13.68 -4.00
N GLY A 207 -11.50 -13.62 -2.70
CA GLY A 207 -11.74 -14.75 -1.79
C GLY A 207 -10.86 -15.98 -2.11
N ASN A 208 -9.76 -15.78 -2.83
CA ASN A 208 -8.82 -16.81 -3.22
C ASN A 208 -7.41 -16.43 -2.78
N VAL A 209 -6.88 -17.17 -1.82
CA VAL A 209 -5.61 -16.86 -1.14
C VAL A 209 -4.36 -17.21 -1.96
N ILE A 210 -4.51 -17.86 -3.11
CA ILE A 210 -3.38 -18.44 -3.89
C ILE A 210 -2.29 -17.41 -4.22
N GLU A 211 -2.65 -16.20 -4.61
CA GLU A 211 -1.67 -15.16 -4.96
C GLU A 211 -0.97 -14.60 -3.72
N ALA A 212 -1.67 -14.48 -2.59
CA ALA A 212 -1.04 -14.09 -1.32
C ALA A 212 0.00 -15.12 -0.87
N VAL A 213 -0.33 -16.41 -0.97
CA VAL A 213 0.62 -17.51 -0.70
C VAL A 213 1.81 -17.46 -1.64
N ARG A 214 1.58 -17.21 -2.94
CA ARG A 214 2.67 -17.10 -3.93
C ARG A 214 3.61 -15.95 -3.61
N HIS A 215 3.08 -14.79 -3.27
CA HIS A 215 3.87 -13.60 -2.95
C HIS A 215 4.69 -13.79 -1.67
N GLU A 216 4.08 -14.33 -0.60
CA GLU A 216 4.81 -14.63 0.63
C GLU A 216 5.93 -15.63 0.40
N ARG A 217 5.64 -16.73 -0.32
CA ARG A 217 6.67 -17.73 -0.67
C ARG A 217 7.80 -17.15 -1.51
N ALA A 218 7.53 -16.20 -2.41
CA ALA A 218 8.55 -15.52 -3.19
C ALA A 218 9.46 -14.67 -2.29
N VAL A 219 8.89 -13.87 -1.39
CA VAL A 219 9.64 -13.07 -0.40
C VAL A 219 10.54 -13.98 0.45
N LEU A 220 9.98 -15.04 1.02
CA LEU A 220 10.72 -15.98 1.88
C LEU A 220 11.81 -16.75 1.12
N ALA A 221 11.59 -17.10 -0.14
CA ALA A 221 12.59 -17.78 -0.97
C ALA A 221 13.80 -16.85 -1.23
N ASP A 222 13.54 -15.59 -1.57
CA ASP A 222 14.59 -14.61 -1.81
C ASP A 222 15.36 -14.27 -0.51
N ILE A 223 14.68 -14.18 0.63
CA ILE A 223 15.33 -14.02 1.95
C ILE A 223 16.26 -15.19 2.24
N ARG A 224 15.81 -16.44 2.04
CA ARG A 224 16.66 -17.62 2.22
C ARG A 224 17.85 -17.60 1.27
N LYS A 225 17.63 -17.26 -0.01
CA LYS A 225 18.69 -17.13 -1.01
C LYS A 225 19.72 -16.09 -0.57
N ALA A 226 19.31 -14.90 -0.18
CA ALA A 226 20.19 -13.84 0.30
C ALA A 226 20.99 -14.25 1.54
N SER A 227 20.39 -15.02 2.46
CA SER A 227 20.99 -15.36 3.75
C SER A 227 22.23 -16.28 3.68
N VAL A 228 22.52 -16.87 2.53
CA VAL A 228 23.65 -17.78 2.28
C VAL A 228 24.65 -17.22 1.27
N MET A 229 24.41 -16.01 0.74
CA MET A 229 25.27 -15.36 -0.26
C MET A 229 26.46 -14.63 0.39
N SER A 230 27.60 -14.59 -0.32
CA SER A 230 28.70 -13.69 -0.01
C SER A 230 28.34 -12.22 -0.31
N ASP A 231 29.15 -11.28 0.19
CA ASP A 231 28.92 -9.85 -0.08
C ASP A 231 28.95 -9.53 -1.60
N GLU A 232 29.84 -10.19 -2.37
CA GLU A 232 29.95 -10.02 -3.82
C GLU A 232 28.69 -10.52 -4.53
N GLU A 233 28.17 -11.67 -4.13
CA GLU A 233 26.93 -12.23 -4.66
C GLU A 233 25.73 -11.34 -4.34
N LEU A 234 25.69 -10.75 -3.13
CA LEU A 234 24.63 -9.81 -2.73
C LEU A 234 24.61 -8.54 -3.59
N TYR A 235 25.78 -8.03 -4.09
CA TYR A 235 25.77 -6.92 -5.06
C TYR A 235 25.08 -7.28 -6.37
N THR A 236 25.32 -8.49 -6.87
CA THR A 236 24.66 -8.98 -8.09
C THR A 236 23.17 -9.20 -7.85
N PHE A 237 22.82 -9.84 -6.74
CA PHE A 237 21.43 -10.11 -6.42
C PHE A 237 20.62 -8.82 -6.17
N ALA A 238 21.21 -7.79 -5.57
CA ALA A 238 20.57 -6.48 -5.42
C ALA A 238 20.20 -5.85 -6.78
N LYS A 239 21.07 -6.00 -7.80
CA LYS A 239 20.77 -5.55 -9.17
C LYS A 239 19.64 -6.36 -9.80
N GLU A 240 19.66 -7.69 -9.65
CA GLU A 240 18.59 -8.57 -10.14
C GLU A 240 17.22 -8.20 -9.55
N LEU A 241 17.19 -7.93 -8.24
CA LEU A 241 15.99 -7.53 -7.52
C LEU A 241 15.60 -6.06 -7.75
N SER A 242 16.47 -5.26 -8.37
CA SER A 242 16.34 -3.79 -8.44
C SER A 242 16.08 -3.18 -7.04
N ALA A 243 16.84 -3.65 -6.05
CA ALA A 243 16.66 -3.31 -4.64
C ALA A 243 17.90 -2.59 -4.07
N PRO A 244 17.73 -1.72 -3.05
CA PRO A 244 18.84 -1.09 -2.36
C PRO A 244 19.74 -2.13 -1.66
N TYR A 245 21.03 -2.14 -2.01
CA TYR A 245 21.99 -3.11 -1.48
C TYR A 245 22.05 -3.16 0.05
N HIS A 246 22.03 -2.00 0.70
CA HIS A 246 22.13 -1.93 2.17
C HIS A 246 20.94 -2.62 2.87
N LEU A 247 19.73 -2.52 2.32
CA LEU A 247 18.56 -3.22 2.84
C LEU A 247 18.63 -4.73 2.56
N LEU A 248 19.09 -5.14 1.38
CA LEU A 248 19.31 -6.55 1.08
C LEU A 248 20.37 -7.17 1.99
N LYS A 249 21.46 -6.46 2.28
CA LYS A 249 22.50 -6.88 3.23
C LYS A 249 21.94 -7.02 4.65
N GLU A 250 21.07 -6.12 5.08
CA GLU A 250 20.37 -6.23 6.35
C GLU A 250 19.47 -7.47 6.39
N VAL A 251 18.68 -7.71 5.34
CA VAL A 251 17.84 -8.91 5.22
C VAL A 251 18.67 -10.19 5.24
N ALA A 252 19.79 -10.25 4.53
CA ALA A 252 20.70 -11.40 4.54
C ALA A 252 21.20 -11.71 5.96
N ARG A 253 21.54 -10.69 6.73
CA ARG A 253 22.02 -10.81 8.11
C ARG A 253 20.91 -11.19 9.09
N THR A 254 19.73 -10.56 9.00
CA THR A 254 18.64 -10.72 9.96
C THR A 254 17.69 -11.87 9.60
N LYS A 255 17.75 -12.35 8.35
CA LYS A 255 16.89 -13.39 7.75
C LYS A 255 15.40 -13.04 7.78
N ARG A 256 15.09 -11.74 7.76
CA ARG A 256 13.72 -11.21 7.75
C ARG A 256 13.71 -9.80 7.17
N LEU A 257 12.52 -9.29 6.81
CA LEU A 257 12.35 -7.88 6.46
C LEU A 257 12.65 -6.96 7.67
N PRO A 258 13.15 -5.74 7.44
CA PRO A 258 13.36 -4.74 8.50
C PRO A 258 12.06 -4.23 9.13
N VAL A 259 10.91 -4.49 8.52
CA VAL A 259 9.57 -4.10 8.96
C VAL A 259 8.67 -5.32 9.02
N VAL A 260 7.51 -5.21 9.69
CA VAL A 260 6.50 -6.28 9.71
C VAL A 260 5.95 -6.58 8.33
N ASN A 261 5.64 -7.85 8.08
CA ASN A 261 5.09 -8.34 6.82
C ASN A 261 3.76 -9.05 7.07
N PHE A 262 2.66 -8.45 6.64
CA PHE A 262 1.31 -8.98 6.81
C PHE A 262 0.84 -9.71 5.55
N ALA A 263 -0.04 -10.67 5.71
CA ALA A 263 -0.74 -11.29 4.59
C ALA A 263 -1.94 -10.44 4.18
N ALA A 264 -2.13 -10.24 2.87
CA ALA A 264 -3.31 -9.59 2.32
C ALA A 264 -3.67 -10.19 0.96
N GLY A 265 -4.95 -10.09 0.59
CA GLY A 265 -5.47 -10.45 -0.72
C GLY A 265 -5.98 -11.89 -0.80
N GLY A 266 -7.29 -12.04 -0.70
CA GLY A 266 -7.99 -13.29 -0.93
C GLY A 266 -8.26 -14.15 0.31
N ILE A 267 -7.92 -13.70 1.51
CA ILE A 267 -8.24 -14.39 2.77
C ILE A 267 -9.75 -14.33 2.98
N ALA A 268 -10.40 -15.49 3.11
CA ALA A 268 -11.84 -15.62 3.26
C ALA A 268 -12.27 -16.56 4.40
N THR A 269 -11.35 -17.39 4.92
CA THR A 269 -11.64 -18.39 5.95
C THR A 269 -10.65 -18.31 7.11
N PRO A 270 -11.00 -18.84 8.30
CA PRO A 270 -10.04 -19.02 9.40
C PRO A 270 -8.81 -19.83 9.00
N ALA A 271 -8.99 -20.86 8.19
CA ALA A 271 -7.90 -21.70 7.70
C ALA A 271 -6.93 -20.92 6.78
N ASP A 272 -7.42 -19.98 5.94
CA ASP A 272 -6.57 -19.13 5.12
C ASP A 272 -5.70 -18.22 6.00
N ALA A 273 -6.30 -17.61 7.04
CA ALA A 273 -5.58 -16.77 7.99
C ALA A 273 -4.48 -17.58 8.71
N ALA A 274 -4.82 -18.76 9.23
CA ALA A 274 -3.85 -19.63 9.89
C ALA A 274 -2.74 -20.11 8.94
N LEU A 275 -3.06 -20.40 7.67
CA LEU A 275 -2.08 -20.75 6.64
C LEU A 275 -1.04 -19.65 6.46
N MET A 276 -1.48 -18.41 6.32
CA MET A 276 -0.56 -17.27 6.11
C MET A 276 0.31 -17.03 7.35
N MET A 277 -0.24 -17.17 8.55
CA MET A 277 0.52 -17.06 9.80
C MET A 277 1.56 -18.18 9.91
N GLN A 278 1.23 -19.42 9.58
CA GLN A 278 2.17 -20.55 9.57
C GLN A 278 3.24 -20.43 8.48
N LEU A 279 2.96 -19.73 7.37
CA LEU A 279 3.97 -19.39 6.37
C LEU A 279 4.99 -18.36 6.87
N GLY A 280 4.68 -17.60 7.91
CA GLY A 280 5.61 -16.66 8.54
C GLY A 280 5.19 -15.20 8.47
N CYS A 281 3.97 -14.90 8.04
CA CYS A 281 3.42 -13.54 8.10
C CYS A 281 3.27 -13.07 9.55
N ASP A 282 3.40 -11.77 9.76
CA ASP A 282 3.31 -11.13 11.07
C ASP A 282 1.87 -10.77 11.50
N GLY A 283 0.88 -11.01 10.63
CA GLY A 283 -0.53 -10.75 10.82
C GLY A 283 -1.28 -10.84 9.50
N VAL A 284 -2.57 -10.53 9.49
CA VAL A 284 -3.40 -10.62 8.29
C VAL A 284 -4.27 -9.39 8.08
N PHE A 285 -4.47 -9.01 6.81
CA PHE A 285 -5.53 -8.11 6.36
C PHE A 285 -6.67 -8.94 5.79
N VAL A 286 -7.90 -8.64 6.18
CA VAL A 286 -9.08 -9.30 5.65
C VAL A 286 -10.11 -8.25 5.26
N GLY A 287 -10.44 -8.22 3.98
CA GLY A 287 -11.40 -7.27 3.43
C GLY A 287 -12.76 -7.93 3.16
N SER A 288 -13.06 -8.10 1.88
CA SER A 288 -14.34 -8.67 1.42
C SER A 288 -14.69 -10.02 2.06
N GLY A 289 -13.69 -10.78 2.48
CA GLY A 289 -13.88 -12.10 3.08
C GLY A 289 -14.84 -12.10 4.27
N ILE A 290 -14.77 -11.08 5.13
CA ILE A 290 -15.61 -10.98 6.33
C ILE A 290 -16.99 -10.43 5.95
N PHE A 291 -17.07 -9.21 5.44
CA PHE A 291 -18.35 -8.49 5.28
C PHE A 291 -19.17 -8.92 4.06
N LYS A 292 -18.66 -9.84 3.23
CA LYS A 292 -19.43 -10.53 2.17
C LYS A 292 -19.84 -11.96 2.55
N SER A 293 -19.56 -12.39 3.78
CA SER A 293 -20.08 -13.65 4.33
C SER A 293 -21.52 -13.50 4.84
N GLU A 294 -22.17 -14.61 5.11
CA GLU A 294 -23.53 -14.61 5.67
C GLU A 294 -23.58 -14.09 7.12
N ASN A 295 -22.51 -14.33 7.90
CA ASN A 295 -22.41 -13.90 9.30
C ASN A 295 -21.07 -13.20 9.59
N PRO A 296 -20.97 -11.89 9.27
CA PRO A 296 -19.69 -11.16 9.39
C PRO A 296 -19.14 -11.13 10.81
N ALA A 297 -19.97 -10.93 11.84
CA ALA A 297 -19.50 -10.84 13.23
C ALA A 297 -18.89 -12.17 13.73
N LEU A 298 -19.56 -13.29 13.41
CA LEU A 298 -19.05 -14.62 13.77
C LEU A 298 -17.75 -14.94 13.04
N LEU A 299 -17.70 -14.65 11.72
CA LEU A 299 -16.52 -14.90 10.91
C LEU A 299 -15.33 -14.01 11.30
N ALA A 300 -15.58 -12.73 11.61
CA ALA A 300 -14.55 -11.82 12.09
C ALA A 300 -13.86 -12.38 13.34
N LYS A 301 -14.66 -12.79 14.34
CA LYS A 301 -14.15 -13.41 15.57
C LYS A 301 -13.39 -14.70 15.29
N ALA A 302 -13.90 -15.55 14.40
CA ALA A 302 -13.25 -16.81 14.02
C ALA A 302 -11.88 -16.57 13.36
N ILE A 303 -11.75 -15.55 12.49
CA ILE A 303 -10.49 -15.19 11.85
C ILE A 303 -9.48 -14.63 12.87
N VAL A 304 -9.91 -13.79 13.81
CA VAL A 304 -9.04 -13.31 14.91
C VAL A 304 -8.51 -14.47 15.73
N GLN A 305 -9.37 -15.39 16.14
CA GLN A 305 -8.96 -16.56 16.91
C GLN A 305 -8.03 -17.47 16.09
N ALA A 306 -8.30 -17.70 14.81
CA ALA A 306 -7.45 -18.51 13.95
C ALA A 306 -6.07 -17.88 13.73
N THR A 307 -5.99 -16.55 13.65
CA THR A 307 -4.72 -15.82 13.57
C THR A 307 -3.92 -15.98 14.86
N THR A 308 -4.58 -15.89 16.02
CA THR A 308 -3.95 -16.06 17.33
C THR A 308 -3.51 -17.50 17.58
N HIS A 309 -4.36 -18.48 17.25
CA HIS A 309 -4.14 -19.90 17.53
C HIS A 309 -3.71 -20.71 16.31
N HIS A 310 -3.05 -20.08 15.33
CA HIS A 310 -2.72 -20.65 14.02
C HIS A 310 -1.93 -21.96 14.08
N ASN A 311 -1.23 -22.27 15.17
CA ASN A 311 -0.47 -23.51 15.36
C ASN A 311 -1.22 -24.60 16.12
N ASN A 312 -2.51 -24.41 16.43
CA ASN A 312 -3.31 -25.38 17.16
C ASN A 312 -4.42 -25.99 16.28
N PRO A 313 -4.20 -27.18 15.66
CA PRO A 313 -5.17 -27.77 14.76
C PRO A 313 -6.53 -28.09 15.38
N GLN A 314 -6.58 -28.46 16.68
CA GLN A 314 -7.81 -28.72 17.38
C GLN A 314 -8.64 -27.44 17.54
N MET A 315 -8.03 -26.38 17.99
CA MET A 315 -8.68 -25.07 18.09
C MET A 315 -9.14 -24.58 16.70
N LEU A 316 -8.33 -24.75 15.67
CA LEU A 316 -8.71 -24.37 14.31
C LEU A 316 -9.92 -25.15 13.78
N ALA A 317 -10.05 -26.44 14.12
CA ALA A 317 -11.21 -27.24 13.76
C ALA A 317 -12.49 -26.72 14.46
N GLU A 318 -12.40 -26.40 15.75
CA GLU A 318 -13.52 -25.82 16.52
C GLU A 318 -13.92 -24.45 15.97
N ILE A 319 -12.96 -23.54 15.75
CA ILE A 319 -13.17 -22.19 15.21
C ILE A 319 -13.80 -22.22 13.82
N SER A 320 -13.45 -23.22 13.00
CA SER A 320 -13.96 -23.34 11.61
C SER A 320 -15.35 -23.96 11.52
N THR A 321 -15.94 -24.38 12.63
CA THR A 321 -17.23 -25.08 12.65
C THR A 321 -18.39 -24.10 12.74
N GLY A 322 -19.45 -24.29 11.93
CA GLY A 322 -20.73 -23.59 12.06
C GLY A 322 -20.73 -22.14 11.60
N LEU A 323 -19.78 -21.73 10.76
CA LEU A 323 -19.63 -20.33 10.33
C LEU A 323 -20.61 -19.93 9.21
N GLY A 324 -21.33 -20.89 8.61
CA GLY A 324 -22.17 -20.65 7.43
C GLY A 324 -21.39 -20.46 6.14
N PRO A 325 -22.07 -20.10 5.05
CA PRO A 325 -21.43 -19.85 3.76
C PRO A 325 -20.46 -18.69 3.78
N MET A 326 -19.24 -18.95 3.28
CA MET A 326 -18.22 -17.91 3.05
C MET A 326 -18.61 -17.05 1.84
N MET A 327 -17.89 -15.94 1.64
CA MET A 327 -18.07 -15.12 0.45
C MET A 327 -17.93 -15.95 -0.84
N LYS A 328 -18.74 -15.63 -1.87
CA LYS A 328 -18.52 -16.16 -3.21
C LYS A 328 -17.23 -15.57 -3.77
N GLY A 329 -16.27 -16.43 -4.09
CA GLY A 329 -14.96 -16.02 -4.57
C GLY A 329 -14.87 -15.97 -6.11
N GLU A 330 -13.79 -15.36 -6.61
CA GLU A 330 -13.37 -15.39 -8.01
C GLU A 330 -12.40 -16.54 -8.22
N GLY A 331 -12.86 -17.59 -8.92
CA GLY A 331 -12.08 -18.82 -9.09
C GLY A 331 -11.06 -18.77 -10.22
N ASN A 332 -11.31 -17.97 -11.26
CA ASN A 332 -10.47 -17.97 -12.47
C ASN A 332 -9.62 -16.70 -12.58
N LEU A 333 -8.56 -16.62 -11.78
CA LEU A 333 -7.59 -15.52 -11.84
C LEU A 333 -6.75 -15.49 -13.13
N GLN A 334 -6.86 -16.49 -13.99
CA GLN A 334 -6.21 -16.53 -15.31
C GLN A 334 -7.10 -15.92 -16.41
N ASP A 335 -8.38 -15.70 -16.14
CA ASP A 335 -9.27 -15.05 -17.09
C ASP A 335 -8.78 -13.60 -17.35
N PRO A 336 -8.53 -13.21 -18.62
CA PRO A 336 -8.12 -11.84 -18.96
C PRO A 336 -9.13 -10.77 -18.54
N LYS A 337 -10.39 -11.12 -18.28
CA LYS A 337 -11.43 -10.21 -17.81
C LYS A 337 -11.31 -9.88 -16.32
N VAL A 338 -10.59 -10.70 -15.56
CA VAL A 338 -10.37 -10.46 -14.12
C VAL A 338 -9.32 -9.35 -13.95
N VAL A 339 -9.69 -8.27 -13.30
CA VAL A 339 -8.78 -7.15 -13.01
C VAL A 339 -7.69 -7.60 -12.04
N LYS A 340 -6.44 -7.65 -12.50
CA LYS A 340 -5.28 -7.97 -11.65
C LYS A 340 -4.79 -6.71 -10.95
N MET A 341 -5.23 -6.52 -9.72
CA MET A 341 -4.81 -5.37 -8.90
C MET A 341 -3.34 -5.46 -8.51
N SER A 342 -2.82 -6.67 -8.26
CA SER A 342 -1.42 -6.90 -7.87
C SER A 342 -0.40 -6.45 -8.93
N ALA A 343 -0.81 -6.27 -10.18
CA ALA A 343 0.06 -5.78 -11.24
C ALA A 343 0.30 -4.26 -11.19
N ARG A 344 -0.49 -3.51 -10.43
CA ARG A 344 -0.39 -2.06 -10.32
C ARG A 344 0.81 -1.64 -9.46
N GLY A 345 1.50 -0.57 -9.84
CA GLY A 345 2.58 0.04 -9.06
C GLY A 345 3.73 -0.92 -8.76
N TYR A 346 4.28 -1.55 -9.78
CA TYR A 346 5.43 -2.45 -9.65
C TYR A 346 6.75 -1.68 -9.55
#